data_adc0c69b3a250dff2a7b87a95ed5c176
#
_entry.id   adc0c69b3a250dff2a7b87a95ed5c176
#
_cell.length_a   1.000
_cell.length_b   1.000
_cell.length_c   1.000
_cell.angle_alpha   90.00
_cell.angle_beta   90.00
_cell.angle_gamma   90.00
#
_symmetry.space_group_name_H-M   'P 1'
#
loop_
_entity.id
_entity.type
_entity.pdbx_description
1 polymer ?
#
loop_
_entity_poly.entity_id
_entity_poly.type
_entity_poly.pdbx_seq_one_letter_code
_entity_poly.pdbx_strand_id
1 'polypeptide(L)'
;IIKPAVPVLTTVEHPEALNVIMETAEKAGARLVCSPDQISWRYNPGEVKLGTLLPSKVKAFTHGREWPEFELSLLGPHQASNASLVLACVHELQQQGIAIPQEAIKYGLANTQWLARMEVFGKSPLVVLDCAHNRASAKVLVNTLGSSFPKGPKTLLFGVSVDKDIKGMFAEFGQFFEKVLFTQSLYSPRAAKPEDLAHLWSQVSQKPSYSEPILEKAMAMALETTPPDGILCVTGSVFLAGEVRSILPNYLPV
;
A
#
# COMPACT_ATOMS: atom_id res chain seq x y z
N ILE A 1 7.87 21.88 -3.69
CA ILE A 1 6.42 21.51 -3.61
C ILE A 1 5.66 22.67 -2.96
N ILE A 2 6.07 23.14 -1.77
CA ILE A 2 5.46 24.26 -1.05
C ILE A 2 5.71 25.57 -1.82
N LYS A 3 4.63 26.29 -2.11
CA LYS A 3 4.68 27.53 -2.92
C LYS A 3 4.12 28.71 -2.14
N PRO A 4 4.61 29.94 -2.39
CA PRO A 4 4.09 31.14 -1.73
C PRO A 4 2.58 31.31 -1.90
N ALA A 5 1.90 31.67 -0.81
CA ALA A 5 0.46 31.91 -0.75
C ALA A 5 -0.46 30.73 -1.14
N VAL A 6 0.09 29.53 -1.35
CA VAL A 6 -0.69 28.30 -1.60
C VAL A 6 -0.85 27.52 -0.30
N PRO A 7 -2.08 27.13 0.10
CA PRO A 7 -2.27 26.30 1.30
C PRO A 7 -1.50 24.99 1.24
N VAL A 8 -0.88 24.62 2.34
CA VAL A 8 -0.17 23.35 2.52
C VAL A 8 -1.02 22.45 3.40
N LEU A 9 -1.37 21.28 2.88
CA LEU A 9 -2.17 20.30 3.61
C LEU A 9 -1.31 19.07 3.85
N THR A 10 -1.31 18.56 5.07
CA THR A 10 -0.54 17.37 5.42
C THR A 10 -1.21 16.55 6.52
N THR A 11 -1.05 15.24 6.46
CA THR A 11 -1.40 14.27 7.52
C THR A 11 -0.16 13.61 8.11
N VAL A 12 1.02 14.24 7.92
CA VAL A 12 2.28 13.74 8.47
C VAL A 12 2.28 13.91 9.98
N GLU A 13 2.48 12.80 10.70
CA GLU A 13 2.53 12.74 12.17
C GLU A 13 3.97 12.70 12.72
N HIS A 14 4.98 12.34 11.89
CA HIS A 14 6.37 12.25 12.34
C HIS A 14 6.92 13.64 12.67
N PRO A 15 7.36 13.90 13.92
CA PRO A 15 7.69 15.26 14.39
C PRO A 15 8.76 15.97 13.54
N GLU A 16 9.85 15.28 13.20
CA GLU A 16 10.94 15.87 12.39
C GLU A 16 10.45 16.27 10.99
N ALA A 17 9.67 15.40 10.34
CA ALA A 17 9.12 15.68 9.01
C ALA A 17 8.10 16.82 9.07
N LEU A 18 7.24 16.83 10.08
CA LEU A 18 6.26 17.89 10.29
C LEU A 18 6.96 19.25 10.54
N ASN A 19 8.01 19.28 11.36
CA ASN A 19 8.79 20.51 11.60
C ASN A 19 9.39 21.08 10.31
N VAL A 20 9.95 20.23 9.45
CA VAL A 20 10.48 20.69 8.14
C VAL A 20 9.37 21.27 7.27
N ILE A 21 8.18 20.66 7.26
CA ILE A 21 7.02 21.16 6.51
C ILE A 21 6.58 22.52 7.09
N MET A 22 6.47 22.64 8.41
CA MET A 22 6.08 23.87 9.11
C MET A 22 7.03 25.02 8.78
N GLU A 23 8.33 24.84 9.00
CA GLU A 23 9.34 25.87 8.71
C GLU A 23 9.35 26.29 7.24
N THR A 24 9.15 25.31 6.33
CA THR A 24 9.15 25.61 4.89
C THR A 24 7.89 26.37 4.50
N ALA A 25 6.74 26.03 5.07
CA ALA A 25 5.50 26.75 4.85
C ALA A 25 5.58 28.20 5.38
N GLU A 26 6.13 28.39 6.57
CA GLU A 26 6.33 29.70 7.17
C GLU A 26 7.24 30.58 6.29
N LYS A 27 8.42 30.06 5.89
CA LYS A 27 9.35 30.76 4.99
C LYS A 27 8.72 31.13 3.64
N ALA A 28 7.77 30.33 3.17
CA ALA A 28 7.04 30.60 1.93
C ALA A 28 5.81 31.50 2.12
N GLY A 29 5.45 31.89 3.35
CA GLY A 29 4.20 32.60 3.62
C GLY A 29 2.96 31.79 3.28
N ALA A 30 3.03 30.47 3.39
CA ALA A 30 1.97 29.53 3.08
C ALA A 30 1.21 29.11 4.34
N ARG A 31 -0.14 29.09 4.28
CA ARG A 31 -0.98 28.62 5.38
C ARG A 31 -0.89 27.09 5.48
N LEU A 32 -0.56 26.58 6.66
CA LEU A 32 -0.47 25.15 6.93
C LEU A 32 -1.77 24.61 7.56
N VAL A 33 -2.20 23.43 7.08
CA VAL A 33 -3.36 22.67 7.57
C VAL A 33 -2.87 21.26 7.89
N CYS A 34 -2.70 20.92 9.16
CA CYS A 34 -2.06 19.66 9.55
C CYS A 34 -2.54 19.05 10.88
N SER A 35 -3.34 19.74 11.68
CA SER A 35 -3.75 19.21 12.99
C SER A 35 -4.92 18.24 12.85
N PRO A 36 -5.10 17.30 13.81
CA PRO A 36 -6.26 16.41 13.86
C PRO A 36 -7.61 17.14 13.93
N ASP A 37 -7.61 18.36 14.50
CA ASP A 37 -8.79 19.23 14.50
C ASP A 37 -9.13 19.80 13.12
N GLN A 38 -8.14 19.84 12.24
CA GLN A 38 -8.30 20.34 10.87
C GLN A 38 -8.51 19.21 9.86
N ILE A 39 -7.83 18.05 10.04
CA ILE A 39 -7.98 16.87 9.19
C ILE A 39 -7.99 15.63 10.07
N SER A 40 -9.12 14.93 10.13
CA SER A 40 -9.24 13.64 10.80
C SER A 40 -10.19 12.72 10.05
N TRP A 41 -10.17 11.41 10.39
CA TRP A 41 -10.96 10.43 9.68
C TRP A 41 -11.30 9.22 10.54
N ARG A 42 -12.35 8.50 10.12
CA ARG A 42 -12.70 7.15 10.59
C ARG A 42 -12.72 6.21 9.40
N TYR A 43 -12.24 4.99 9.60
CA TYR A 43 -12.10 3.98 8.55
C TYR A 43 -12.80 2.69 8.93
N ASN A 44 -13.62 2.19 8.01
CA ASN A 44 -14.19 0.86 8.06
C ASN A 44 -13.51 0.02 6.97
N PRO A 45 -12.79 -1.06 7.33
CA PRO A 45 -12.10 -1.89 6.36
C PRO A 45 -13.05 -2.47 5.31
N GLY A 46 -12.61 -2.48 4.06
CA GLY A 46 -13.20 -3.31 3.04
C GLY A 46 -12.83 -4.78 3.24
N GLU A 47 -13.45 -5.66 2.50
CA GLU A 47 -13.24 -7.11 2.61
C GLU A 47 -13.06 -7.74 1.24
N VAL A 48 -12.14 -8.69 1.11
CA VAL A 48 -11.99 -9.49 -0.11
C VAL A 48 -12.63 -10.86 0.14
N LYS A 49 -13.69 -11.17 -0.62
CA LYS A 49 -14.40 -12.44 -0.56
C LYS A 49 -14.47 -13.08 -1.95
N LEU A 50 -13.93 -14.30 -2.09
CA LEU A 50 -13.94 -15.05 -3.36
C LEU A 50 -13.41 -14.23 -4.55
N GLY A 51 -12.35 -13.44 -4.32
CA GLY A 51 -11.76 -12.57 -5.33
C GLY A 51 -12.56 -11.29 -5.63
N THR A 52 -13.67 -11.05 -4.93
CA THR A 52 -14.44 -9.81 -5.05
C THR A 52 -14.08 -8.86 -3.92
N LEU A 53 -13.78 -7.61 -4.26
CA LEU A 53 -13.53 -6.56 -3.30
C LEU A 53 -14.85 -5.90 -2.89
N LEU A 54 -15.18 -5.99 -1.59
CA LEU A 54 -16.15 -5.11 -0.95
C LEU A 54 -15.43 -3.84 -0.52
N PRO A 55 -15.91 -2.64 -0.92
CA PRO A 55 -15.17 -1.40 -0.73
C PRO A 55 -14.96 -1.06 0.74
N SER A 56 -13.84 -0.43 1.04
CA SER A 56 -13.62 0.25 2.30
C SER A 56 -14.52 1.47 2.41
N LYS A 57 -14.72 1.98 3.65
CA LYS A 57 -15.47 3.21 3.85
C LYS A 57 -14.66 4.19 4.69
N VAL A 58 -14.77 5.46 4.35
CA VAL A 58 -14.15 6.56 5.08
C VAL A 58 -15.17 7.63 5.42
N LYS A 59 -15.11 8.11 6.65
CA LYS A 59 -15.78 9.32 7.09
C LYS A 59 -14.72 10.32 7.53
N ALA A 60 -14.64 11.46 6.89
CA ALA A 60 -13.61 12.47 7.14
C ALA A 60 -14.19 13.74 7.76
N PHE A 61 -13.32 14.47 8.46
CA PHE A 61 -13.60 15.77 9.05
C PHE A 61 -12.48 16.71 8.60
N THR A 62 -12.83 17.82 7.96
CA THR A 62 -11.86 18.79 7.46
C THR A 62 -12.34 20.21 7.75
N HIS A 63 -11.51 21.03 8.42
CA HIS A 63 -11.83 22.43 8.74
C HIS A 63 -13.20 22.61 9.43
N GLY A 64 -13.54 21.75 10.39
CA GLY A 64 -14.83 21.78 11.07
C GLY A 64 -16.02 21.25 10.24
N ARG A 65 -15.80 20.85 8.99
CA ARG A 65 -16.81 20.20 8.14
C ARG A 65 -16.76 18.70 8.31
N GLU A 66 -17.89 18.09 8.65
CA GLU A 66 -18.10 16.65 8.57
C GLU A 66 -18.52 16.27 7.15
N TRP A 67 -17.77 15.39 6.51
CA TRP A 67 -18.12 14.82 5.22
C TRP A 67 -19.03 13.60 5.39
N PRO A 68 -19.91 13.30 4.42
CA PRO A 68 -20.62 12.03 4.43
C PRO A 68 -19.64 10.86 4.34
N GLU A 69 -20.11 9.66 4.67
CA GLU A 69 -19.33 8.44 4.47
C GLU A 69 -19.18 8.16 2.97
N PHE A 70 -17.95 7.93 2.52
CA PHE A 70 -17.61 7.58 1.14
C PHE A 70 -17.04 6.16 1.05
N GLU A 71 -17.34 5.47 -0.02
CA GLU A 71 -16.66 4.25 -0.40
C GLU A 71 -15.29 4.54 -1.00
N LEU A 72 -14.31 3.69 -0.66
CA LEU A 72 -12.96 3.71 -1.22
C LEU A 72 -12.70 2.40 -1.94
N SER A 73 -12.26 2.48 -3.19
CA SER A 73 -11.80 1.32 -3.95
C SER A 73 -10.45 0.79 -3.46
N LEU A 74 -9.65 1.62 -2.81
CA LEU A 74 -8.34 1.26 -2.29
C LEU A 74 -8.42 0.76 -0.84
N LEU A 75 -7.70 -0.32 -0.52
CA LEU A 75 -7.69 -0.95 0.79
C LEU A 75 -6.62 -0.36 1.72
N GLY A 76 -6.94 -0.33 3.00
CA GLY A 76 -6.03 0.00 4.09
C GLY A 76 -6.26 1.37 4.72
N PRO A 77 -5.97 1.52 6.03
CA PRO A 77 -6.22 2.76 6.77
C PRO A 77 -5.40 3.94 6.26
N HIS A 78 -4.23 3.70 5.66
CA HIS A 78 -3.45 4.74 4.99
C HIS A 78 -4.18 5.34 3.78
N GLN A 79 -5.07 4.59 3.13
CA GLN A 79 -5.90 5.12 2.03
C GLN A 79 -7.03 6.01 2.56
N ALA A 80 -7.53 5.76 3.78
CA ALA A 80 -8.45 6.67 4.44
C ALA A 80 -7.76 8.00 4.81
N SER A 81 -6.51 7.95 5.28
CA SER A 81 -5.68 9.14 5.49
C SER A 81 -5.49 9.93 4.18
N ASN A 82 -5.13 9.25 3.10
CA ASN A 82 -4.99 9.88 1.78
C ASN A 82 -6.32 10.50 1.31
N ALA A 83 -7.45 9.79 1.45
CA ALA A 83 -8.76 10.27 1.09
C ALA A 83 -9.18 11.51 1.93
N SER A 84 -8.86 11.53 3.23
CA SER A 84 -9.15 12.69 4.06
C SER A 84 -8.34 13.93 3.63
N LEU A 85 -7.09 13.72 3.20
CA LEU A 85 -6.27 14.79 2.63
C LEU A 85 -6.83 15.28 1.29
N VAL A 86 -7.32 14.38 0.43
CA VAL A 86 -8.04 14.75 -0.81
C VAL A 86 -9.29 15.58 -0.50
N LEU A 87 -10.08 15.18 0.50
CA LEU A 87 -11.28 15.92 0.91
C LEU A 87 -10.94 17.31 1.48
N ALA A 88 -9.82 17.42 2.21
CA ALA A 88 -9.32 18.72 2.64
C ALA A 88 -8.88 19.60 1.45
N CYS A 89 -8.22 19.03 0.43
CA CYS A 89 -7.90 19.73 -0.82
C CYS A 89 -9.16 20.18 -1.56
N VAL A 90 -10.17 19.31 -1.65
CA VAL A 90 -11.48 19.66 -2.26
C VAL A 90 -12.12 20.81 -1.51
N HIS A 91 -12.11 20.79 -0.17
CA HIS A 91 -12.63 21.89 0.65
C HIS A 91 -11.95 23.22 0.30
N GLU A 92 -10.61 23.24 0.26
CA GLU A 92 -9.85 24.45 -0.10
C GLU A 92 -10.18 24.96 -1.51
N LEU A 93 -10.30 24.06 -2.48
CA LEU A 93 -10.67 24.41 -3.85
C LEU A 93 -12.10 24.97 -3.93
N GLN A 94 -13.04 24.39 -3.17
CA GLN A 94 -14.41 24.93 -3.08
C GLN A 94 -14.44 26.33 -2.45
N GLN A 95 -13.60 26.61 -1.43
CA GLN A 95 -13.46 27.94 -0.85
C GLN A 95 -12.91 28.96 -1.84
N GLN A 96 -12.13 28.53 -2.82
CA GLN A 96 -11.61 29.36 -3.92
C GLN A 96 -12.64 29.52 -5.08
N GLY A 97 -13.87 29.01 -4.91
CA GLY A 97 -14.93 29.13 -5.91
C GLY A 97 -14.94 28.05 -6.99
N ILE A 98 -14.10 27.01 -6.87
CA ILE A 98 -14.11 25.89 -7.81
C ILE A 98 -15.28 24.95 -7.46
N ALA A 99 -16.23 24.82 -8.36
CA ALA A 99 -17.39 23.95 -8.17
C ALA A 99 -16.99 22.46 -8.31
N ILE A 100 -16.99 21.73 -7.21
CA ILE A 100 -16.77 20.27 -7.17
C ILE A 100 -18.00 19.65 -6.52
N PRO A 101 -18.91 19.04 -7.30
CA PRO A 101 -20.14 18.45 -6.76
C PRO A 101 -19.82 17.17 -5.96
N GLN A 102 -20.65 16.90 -4.95
CA GLN A 102 -20.47 15.74 -4.06
C GLN A 102 -20.47 14.42 -4.81
N GLU A 103 -21.26 14.29 -5.87
CA GLU A 103 -21.30 13.07 -6.69
C GLU A 103 -19.98 12.83 -7.45
N ALA A 104 -19.28 13.89 -7.87
CA ALA A 104 -17.95 13.74 -8.46
C ALA A 104 -16.92 13.26 -7.44
N ILE A 105 -16.98 13.74 -6.20
CA ILE A 105 -16.14 13.28 -5.10
C ILE A 105 -16.40 11.81 -4.81
N LYS A 106 -17.67 11.45 -4.65
CA LYS A 106 -18.11 10.07 -4.40
C LYS A 106 -17.65 9.13 -5.51
N TYR A 107 -17.87 9.51 -6.75
CA TYR A 107 -17.43 8.72 -7.92
C TYR A 107 -15.91 8.56 -7.95
N GLY A 108 -15.16 9.64 -7.75
CA GLY A 108 -13.69 9.62 -7.77
C GLY A 108 -13.11 8.70 -6.71
N LEU A 109 -13.56 8.79 -5.46
CA LEU A 109 -13.08 7.95 -4.36
C LEU A 109 -13.43 6.47 -4.55
N ALA A 110 -14.64 6.16 -5.02
CA ALA A 110 -15.10 4.79 -5.24
C ALA A 110 -14.47 4.12 -6.47
N ASN A 111 -13.97 4.88 -7.45
CA ASN A 111 -13.45 4.35 -8.71
C ASN A 111 -11.96 4.64 -8.94
N THR A 112 -11.24 5.11 -7.92
CA THR A 112 -9.79 5.32 -8.02
C THR A 112 -9.10 3.97 -8.27
N GLN A 113 -8.31 3.90 -9.32
CA GLN A 113 -7.46 2.76 -9.64
C GLN A 113 -6.00 3.15 -9.48
N TRP A 114 -5.26 2.36 -8.71
CA TRP A 114 -3.83 2.55 -8.54
C TRP A 114 -3.14 1.20 -8.57
N LEU A 115 -2.38 0.97 -9.62
CA LEU A 115 -1.73 -0.31 -9.89
C LEU A 115 -0.73 -0.68 -8.79
N ALA A 116 -0.64 -1.96 -8.46
CA ALA A 116 0.21 -2.50 -7.41
C ALA A 116 0.02 -1.81 -6.03
N ARG A 117 -1.23 -1.50 -5.68
CA ARG A 117 -1.64 -1.05 -4.35
C ARG A 117 -2.73 -1.97 -3.83
N MET A 118 -2.34 -3.06 -3.18
CA MET A 118 -3.26 -4.13 -2.75
C MET A 118 -4.14 -4.62 -3.92
N GLU A 119 -3.57 -4.68 -5.13
CA GLU A 119 -4.27 -5.09 -6.34
C GLU A 119 -4.51 -6.61 -6.28
N VAL A 120 -5.76 -7.04 -6.44
CA VAL A 120 -6.19 -8.43 -6.24
C VAL A 120 -6.43 -9.12 -7.57
N PHE A 121 -5.88 -10.32 -7.73
CA PHE A 121 -6.03 -11.15 -8.91
C PHE A 121 -6.40 -12.58 -8.51
N GLY A 122 -7.04 -13.31 -9.43
CA GLY A 122 -7.39 -14.71 -9.23
C GLY A 122 -8.41 -14.93 -8.13
N LYS A 123 -8.69 -16.20 -7.86
CA LYS A 123 -9.65 -16.61 -6.82
C LYS A 123 -9.10 -17.74 -5.93
N SER A 124 -8.23 -18.58 -6.49
CA SER A 124 -7.75 -19.80 -5.84
C SER A 124 -6.37 -20.21 -6.39
N PRO A 125 -5.28 -19.81 -5.77
CA PRO A 125 -5.16 -18.88 -4.64
C PRO A 125 -5.49 -17.43 -5.03
N LEU A 126 -5.76 -16.58 -4.04
CA LEU A 126 -5.76 -15.13 -4.25
C LEU A 126 -4.33 -14.66 -4.46
N VAL A 127 -4.11 -13.81 -5.45
CA VAL A 127 -2.83 -13.13 -5.65
C VAL A 127 -3.00 -11.65 -5.33
N VAL A 128 -2.19 -11.13 -4.42
CA VAL A 128 -2.17 -9.72 -4.02
C VAL A 128 -0.86 -9.11 -4.46
N LEU A 129 -0.94 -8.07 -5.27
CA LEU A 129 0.20 -7.33 -5.75
C LEU A 129 0.29 -5.97 -5.04
N ASP A 130 1.40 -5.73 -4.38
CA ASP A 130 1.68 -4.47 -3.69
C ASP A 130 3.12 -4.04 -3.92
N CYS A 131 3.44 -2.78 -3.70
CA CYS A 131 4.79 -2.25 -3.88
C CYS A 131 5.41 -1.71 -2.59
N ALA A 132 5.06 -2.27 -1.43
CA ALA A 132 5.72 -1.94 -0.17
C ALA A 132 7.23 -2.21 -0.26
N HIS A 133 8.05 -1.20 0.06
CA HIS A 133 9.50 -1.24 -0.15
C HIS A 133 10.31 -0.64 1.01
N ASN A 134 9.67 -0.43 2.16
CA ASN A 134 10.30 -0.02 3.42
C ASN A 134 9.51 -0.60 4.59
N ARG A 135 10.06 -0.51 5.81
CA ARG A 135 9.45 -1.08 7.02
C ARG A 135 8.04 -0.54 7.28
N ALA A 136 7.83 0.76 7.15
CA ALA A 136 6.52 1.37 7.40
C ALA A 136 5.45 0.84 6.44
N SER A 137 5.75 0.75 5.13
CA SER A 137 4.83 0.19 4.14
C SER A 137 4.64 -1.33 4.31
N ALA A 138 5.67 -2.07 4.75
CA ALA A 138 5.55 -3.50 5.10
C ALA A 138 4.56 -3.72 6.24
N LYS A 139 4.63 -2.90 7.30
CA LYS A 139 3.69 -2.93 8.43
C LYS A 139 2.25 -2.65 7.96
N VAL A 140 2.07 -1.64 7.12
CA VAL A 140 0.76 -1.29 6.56
C VAL A 140 0.21 -2.43 5.70
N LEU A 141 1.03 -3.07 4.86
CA LEU A 141 0.67 -4.21 4.05
C LEU A 141 0.16 -5.37 4.91
N VAL A 142 0.93 -5.78 5.93
CA VAL A 142 0.56 -6.87 6.85
C VAL A 142 -0.76 -6.57 7.55
N ASN A 143 -0.93 -5.36 8.09
CA ASN A 143 -2.17 -4.95 8.76
C ASN A 143 -3.37 -4.99 7.81
N THR A 144 -3.21 -4.52 6.57
CA THR A 144 -4.28 -4.53 5.56
C THR A 144 -4.64 -5.95 5.13
N LEU A 145 -3.65 -6.82 4.90
CA LEU A 145 -3.89 -8.24 4.62
C LEU A 145 -4.62 -8.93 5.78
N GLY A 146 -4.26 -8.60 7.01
CA GLY A 146 -4.89 -9.17 8.21
C GLY A 146 -6.33 -8.72 8.44
N SER A 147 -6.67 -7.49 8.05
CA SER A 147 -8.00 -6.90 8.30
C SER A 147 -9.00 -7.07 7.15
N SER A 148 -8.51 -7.18 5.91
CA SER A 148 -9.37 -7.11 4.72
C SER A 148 -9.40 -8.40 3.89
N PHE A 149 -8.54 -9.38 4.21
CA PHE A 149 -8.45 -10.61 3.43
C PHE A 149 -8.84 -11.84 4.26
N PRO A 150 -9.25 -12.94 3.59
CA PRO A 150 -9.60 -14.19 4.27
C PRO A 150 -8.49 -14.71 5.18
N LYS A 151 -8.89 -15.37 6.26
CA LYS A 151 -7.95 -16.15 7.07
C LYS A 151 -7.54 -17.39 6.27
N GLY A 152 -6.27 -17.62 6.13
CA GLY A 152 -5.69 -18.74 5.39
C GLY A 152 -4.18 -18.62 5.31
N PRO A 153 -3.51 -19.67 4.81
CA PRO A 153 -2.05 -19.65 4.65
C PRO A 153 -1.62 -18.55 3.68
N LYS A 154 -0.50 -17.91 4.01
CA LYS A 154 0.04 -16.79 3.24
C LYS A 154 1.47 -17.06 2.80
N THR A 155 1.66 -17.01 1.50
CA THR A 155 2.97 -17.08 0.85
C THR A 155 3.41 -15.68 0.42
N LEU A 156 4.67 -15.36 0.66
CA LEU A 156 5.28 -14.10 0.21
C LEU A 156 6.22 -14.38 -0.97
N LEU A 157 6.03 -13.69 -2.09
CA LEU A 157 7.05 -13.55 -3.13
C LEU A 157 7.68 -12.16 -3.00
N PHE A 158 8.99 -12.12 -2.73
CA PHE A 158 9.64 -10.90 -2.31
C PHE A 158 10.93 -10.64 -3.07
N GLY A 159 11.09 -9.40 -3.53
CA GLY A 159 12.32 -8.88 -4.09
C GLY A 159 12.43 -7.38 -3.88
N VAL A 160 13.59 -6.92 -3.41
CA VAL A 160 13.79 -5.55 -2.94
C VAL A 160 15.16 -5.02 -3.36
N SER A 161 15.34 -3.70 -3.35
CA SER A 161 16.66 -3.07 -3.58
C SER A 161 17.53 -3.15 -2.33
N VAL A 162 18.85 -3.31 -2.52
CA VAL A 162 19.85 -3.47 -1.45
C VAL A 162 19.94 -2.28 -0.48
N ASP A 163 19.51 -1.10 -0.90
CA ASP A 163 19.55 0.13 -0.11
C ASP A 163 18.38 0.28 0.89
N LYS A 164 17.48 -0.70 0.96
CA LYS A 164 16.31 -0.65 1.84
C LYS A 164 16.58 -1.29 3.21
N ASP A 165 15.76 -0.92 4.20
CA ASP A 165 15.75 -1.57 5.52
C ASP A 165 15.11 -2.96 5.44
N ILE A 166 15.87 -3.91 4.87
CA ILE A 166 15.41 -5.29 4.63
C ILE A 166 15.08 -5.99 5.95
N LYS A 167 15.94 -5.83 6.99
CA LYS A 167 15.72 -6.43 8.30
C LYS A 167 14.47 -5.90 8.99
N GLY A 168 14.22 -4.60 8.89
CA GLY A 168 13.00 -3.97 9.39
C GLY A 168 11.74 -4.49 8.68
N MET A 169 11.79 -4.69 7.35
CA MET A 169 10.69 -5.31 6.60
C MET A 169 10.47 -6.77 7.02
N PHE A 170 11.53 -7.55 7.19
CA PHE A 170 11.45 -8.94 7.62
C PHE A 170 10.89 -9.09 9.05
N ALA A 171 11.15 -8.14 9.94
CA ALA A 171 10.54 -8.12 11.27
C ALA A 171 9.01 -8.00 11.21
N GLU A 172 8.47 -7.25 10.24
CA GLU A 172 7.02 -7.14 10.02
C GLU A 172 6.44 -8.40 9.34
N PHE A 173 7.19 -9.06 8.44
CA PHE A 173 6.73 -10.22 7.67
C PHE A 173 6.87 -11.56 8.41
N GLY A 174 7.86 -11.69 9.28
CA GLY A 174 8.33 -12.98 9.83
C GLY A 174 7.29 -13.78 10.60
N GLN A 175 6.29 -13.13 11.20
CA GLN A 175 5.21 -13.82 11.91
C GLN A 175 3.94 -13.95 11.06
N PHE A 176 3.83 -13.20 9.98
CA PHE A 176 2.62 -13.10 9.19
C PHE A 176 2.56 -14.09 8.03
N PHE A 177 3.67 -14.33 7.35
CA PHE A 177 3.76 -15.27 6.24
C PHE A 177 4.28 -16.64 6.71
N GLU A 178 3.68 -17.72 6.23
CA GLU A 178 4.10 -19.08 6.53
C GLU A 178 5.28 -19.55 5.67
N LYS A 179 5.44 -18.94 4.48
CA LYS A 179 6.46 -19.29 3.50
C LYS A 179 6.90 -18.06 2.74
N VAL A 180 8.16 -18.01 2.36
CA VAL A 180 8.72 -16.92 1.56
C VAL A 180 9.51 -17.46 0.38
N LEU A 181 9.28 -16.88 -0.80
CA LEU A 181 10.11 -17.06 -1.98
C LEU A 181 10.82 -15.74 -2.26
N PHE A 182 12.12 -15.77 -2.36
CA PHE A 182 12.93 -14.63 -2.75
C PHE A 182 13.25 -14.66 -4.22
N THR A 183 13.08 -13.53 -4.88
CA THR A 183 13.40 -13.31 -6.29
C THR A 183 14.00 -11.92 -6.48
N GLN A 184 14.35 -11.58 -7.70
CA GLN A 184 14.88 -10.26 -8.04
C GLN A 184 14.21 -9.70 -9.29
N SER A 185 14.09 -8.38 -9.34
CA SER A 185 13.66 -7.68 -10.56
C SER A 185 14.81 -7.62 -11.56
N LEU A 186 14.53 -7.89 -12.82
CA LEU A 186 15.50 -7.77 -13.91
C LEU A 186 15.81 -6.31 -14.26
N TYR A 187 14.84 -5.41 -14.06
CA TYR A 187 14.96 -4.00 -14.41
C TYR A 187 15.50 -3.12 -13.27
N SER A 188 15.72 -3.67 -12.09
CA SER A 188 16.32 -2.93 -10.99
C SER A 188 17.82 -3.18 -10.89
N PRO A 189 18.68 -2.20 -11.20
CA PRO A 189 20.13 -2.38 -11.09
C PRO A 189 20.63 -2.53 -9.64
N ARG A 190 19.76 -2.29 -8.68
CA ARG A 190 20.03 -2.40 -7.23
C ARG A 190 19.27 -3.55 -6.58
N ALA A 191 18.73 -4.49 -7.35
CA ALA A 191 18.03 -5.64 -6.79
C ALA A 191 18.96 -6.45 -5.88
N ALA A 192 18.48 -6.77 -4.68
CA ALA A 192 19.19 -7.70 -3.78
C ALA A 192 19.13 -9.12 -4.35
N LYS A 193 20.22 -9.87 -4.20
CA LYS A 193 20.26 -11.27 -4.63
C LYS A 193 19.34 -12.12 -3.76
N PRO A 194 18.56 -13.04 -4.33
CA PRO A 194 17.65 -13.89 -3.57
C PRO A 194 18.34 -14.70 -2.46
N GLU A 195 19.57 -15.15 -2.67
CA GLU A 195 20.35 -15.90 -1.70
C GLU A 195 20.72 -15.04 -0.49
N ASP A 196 21.08 -13.78 -0.71
CA ASP A 196 21.39 -12.82 0.37
C ASP A 196 20.13 -12.52 1.20
N LEU A 197 18.97 -12.40 0.53
CA LEU A 197 17.68 -12.22 1.20
C LEU A 197 17.33 -13.45 2.06
N ALA A 198 17.51 -14.66 1.53
CA ALA A 198 17.27 -15.90 2.28
C ALA A 198 18.20 -16.03 3.50
N HIS A 199 19.47 -15.66 3.36
CA HIS A 199 20.41 -15.62 4.48
C HIS A 199 19.96 -14.61 5.56
N LEU A 200 19.56 -13.40 5.18
CA LEU A 200 19.04 -12.40 6.12
C LEU A 200 17.74 -12.86 6.79
N TRP A 201 16.85 -13.54 6.03
CA TRP A 201 15.59 -14.08 6.55
C TRP A 201 15.83 -15.12 7.64
N SER A 202 16.78 -16.04 7.44
CA SER A 202 17.12 -17.09 8.42
C SER A 202 17.60 -16.54 9.77
N GLN A 203 18.06 -15.28 9.82
CA GLN A 203 18.45 -14.60 11.07
C GLN A 203 17.26 -14.07 11.87
N VAL A 204 16.09 -13.88 11.24
CA VAL A 204 14.91 -13.25 11.87
C VAL A 204 13.69 -14.16 11.92
N SER A 205 13.67 -15.25 11.15
CA SER A 205 12.53 -16.17 11.09
C SER A 205 12.97 -17.61 10.85
N GLN A 206 12.25 -18.57 11.46
CA GLN A 206 12.41 -20.03 11.21
C GLN A 206 11.44 -20.53 10.12
N LYS A 207 10.68 -19.65 9.50
CA LYS A 207 9.75 -20.01 8.43
C LYS A 207 10.49 -20.43 7.17
N PRO A 208 9.98 -21.44 6.42
CA PRO A 208 10.59 -21.89 5.17
C PRO A 208 10.79 -20.75 4.18
N SER A 209 11.97 -20.72 3.57
CA SER A 209 12.28 -19.78 2.49
C SER A 209 13.00 -20.46 1.34
N TYR A 210 12.80 -19.96 0.14
CA TYR A 210 13.36 -20.45 -1.11
C TYR A 210 13.89 -19.27 -1.92
N SER A 211 14.92 -19.53 -2.74
CA SER A 211 15.52 -18.51 -3.62
C SER A 211 15.40 -18.97 -5.08
N GLU A 212 14.82 -18.13 -5.92
CA GLU A 212 14.76 -18.35 -7.37
C GLU A 212 14.93 -16.98 -8.07
N PRO A 213 16.08 -16.75 -8.71
CA PRO A 213 16.36 -15.45 -9.35
C PRO A 213 15.56 -15.20 -10.63
N ILE A 214 15.07 -16.26 -11.29
CA ILE A 214 14.27 -16.12 -12.52
C ILE A 214 12.82 -15.90 -12.15
N LEU A 215 12.31 -14.71 -12.42
CA LEU A 215 10.99 -14.27 -11.96
C LEU A 215 9.86 -15.21 -12.40
N GLU A 216 9.86 -15.68 -13.63
CA GLU A 216 8.83 -16.60 -14.14
C GLU A 216 8.84 -17.92 -13.38
N LYS A 217 10.00 -18.45 -13.05
CA LYS A 217 10.12 -19.67 -12.23
C LYS A 217 9.69 -19.41 -10.80
N ALA A 218 10.12 -18.29 -10.22
CA ALA A 218 9.72 -17.88 -8.87
C ALA A 218 8.20 -17.73 -8.76
N MET A 219 7.55 -17.14 -9.76
CA MET A 219 6.10 -16.97 -9.81
C MET A 219 5.38 -18.31 -9.92
N ALA A 220 5.84 -19.22 -10.80
CA ALA A 220 5.30 -20.57 -10.92
C ALA A 220 5.41 -21.35 -9.59
N MET A 221 6.60 -21.35 -8.96
CA MET A 221 6.83 -22.00 -7.66
C MET A 221 5.94 -21.38 -6.56
N ALA A 222 5.79 -20.05 -6.55
CA ALA A 222 4.97 -19.37 -5.57
C ALA A 222 3.49 -19.77 -5.68
N LEU A 223 2.96 -19.85 -6.89
CA LEU A 223 1.59 -20.30 -7.15
C LEU A 223 1.40 -21.78 -6.79
N GLU A 224 2.31 -22.65 -7.20
CA GLU A 224 2.24 -24.09 -6.93
C GLU A 224 2.28 -24.40 -5.43
N THR A 225 3.09 -23.64 -4.69
CA THR A 225 3.28 -23.87 -3.24
C THR A 225 2.29 -23.11 -2.36
N THR A 226 1.47 -22.22 -2.92
CA THR A 226 0.39 -21.53 -2.20
C THR A 226 -0.88 -22.38 -2.26
N PRO A 227 -1.47 -22.78 -1.12
CA PRO A 227 -2.72 -23.56 -1.12
C PRO A 227 -3.86 -22.82 -1.83
N PRO A 228 -4.86 -23.55 -2.37
CA PRO A 228 -5.99 -22.95 -3.09
C PRO A 228 -6.82 -21.94 -2.27
N ASP A 229 -6.88 -22.12 -0.94
CA ASP A 229 -7.52 -21.21 0.02
C ASP A 229 -6.57 -20.16 0.58
N GLY A 230 -5.33 -20.14 0.07
CA GLY A 230 -4.27 -19.25 0.50
C GLY A 230 -4.20 -17.93 -0.26
N ILE A 231 -3.24 -17.12 0.16
CA ILE A 231 -2.93 -15.83 -0.44
C ILE A 231 -1.45 -15.83 -0.85
N LEU A 232 -1.18 -15.58 -2.12
CA LEU A 232 0.14 -15.22 -2.61
C LEU A 232 0.26 -13.69 -2.61
N CYS A 233 1.09 -13.14 -1.75
CA CYS A 233 1.42 -11.72 -1.74
C CYS A 233 2.75 -11.49 -2.46
N VAL A 234 2.75 -10.62 -3.45
CA VAL A 234 3.96 -10.19 -4.19
C VAL A 234 4.27 -8.76 -3.81
N THR A 235 5.48 -8.50 -3.30
CA THR A 235 5.87 -7.16 -2.85
C THR A 235 7.38 -6.97 -2.71
N GLY A 236 7.81 -5.79 -2.29
CA GLY A 236 9.19 -5.39 -1.98
C GLY A 236 9.75 -4.32 -2.92
N SER A 237 9.22 -4.19 -4.13
CA SER A 237 9.71 -3.23 -5.12
C SER A 237 8.64 -2.86 -6.13
N VAL A 238 8.62 -1.59 -6.53
CA VAL A 238 7.79 -1.12 -7.67
C VAL A 238 8.19 -1.81 -8.97
N PHE A 239 9.49 -2.07 -9.17
CA PHE A 239 9.98 -2.78 -10.36
C PHE A 239 9.47 -4.22 -10.39
N LEU A 240 9.63 -4.96 -9.28
CA LEU A 240 9.12 -6.33 -9.18
C LEU A 240 7.60 -6.37 -9.40
N ALA A 241 6.86 -5.47 -8.76
CA ALA A 241 5.41 -5.41 -8.91
C ALA A 241 4.99 -5.15 -10.38
N GLY A 242 5.68 -4.26 -11.08
CA GLY A 242 5.44 -3.98 -12.49
C GLY A 242 5.73 -5.19 -13.40
N GLU A 243 6.85 -5.88 -13.18
CA GLU A 243 7.22 -7.08 -13.90
C GLU A 243 6.20 -8.20 -13.67
N VAL A 244 5.89 -8.50 -12.41
CA VAL A 244 4.89 -9.54 -12.08
C VAL A 244 3.55 -9.20 -12.70
N ARG A 245 3.11 -7.95 -12.64
CA ARG A 245 1.83 -7.54 -13.22
C ARG A 245 1.77 -7.81 -14.74
N SER A 246 2.88 -7.69 -15.44
CA SER A 246 2.94 -7.95 -16.89
C SER A 246 2.85 -9.44 -17.25
N ILE A 247 3.33 -10.33 -16.38
CA ILE A 247 3.33 -11.78 -16.62
C ILE A 247 2.14 -12.51 -15.98
N LEU A 248 1.46 -11.88 -15.01
CA LEU A 248 0.32 -12.49 -14.30
C LEU A 248 -0.76 -13.10 -15.22
N PRO A 249 -1.15 -12.47 -16.35
CA PRO A 249 -2.13 -13.07 -17.27
C PRO A 249 -1.73 -14.44 -17.81
N ASN A 250 -0.45 -14.80 -17.80
CA ASN A 250 0.04 -16.11 -18.25
C ASN A 250 -0.23 -17.23 -17.22
N TYR A 251 -0.52 -16.88 -15.97
CA TYR A 251 -0.68 -17.81 -14.85
C TYR A 251 -2.09 -17.87 -14.29
N LEU A 252 -2.86 -16.83 -14.49
CA LEU A 252 -4.23 -16.75 -13.94
C LEU A 252 -5.22 -16.77 -15.10
N PRO A 253 -6.22 -17.68 -15.10
CA PRO A 253 -7.28 -17.64 -16.09
C PRO A 253 -8.03 -16.31 -15.98
N VAL A 254 -8.37 -15.74 -17.11
CA VAL A 254 -9.20 -14.53 -17.27
C VAL A 254 -10.61 -14.78 -16.71
#